data_620e84bc28d6df78289758ca8232288b
#
_entry.id   620e84bc28d6df78289758ca8232288b
#
_cell.length_a   1.000
_cell.length_b   1.000
_cell.length_c   1.000
_cell.angle_alpha   90.00
_cell.angle_beta   90.00
_cell.angle_gamma   90.00
#
_symmetry.space_group_name_H-M   'P 1'
#
loop_
_entity.id
_entity.type
_entity.pdbx_description
1 polymer ?
#
loop_
_entity_poly.entity_id
_entity_poly.type
_entity_poly.pdbx_seq_one_letter_code
_entity_poly.pdbx_strand_id
1 'polypeptide(L)'
;MNLKLMLEEAARRYGKKTAIVLGDRRLSYAELDEASNKIANALIKLGISKGERVAMLLPNSSEFVIIYFGIVKAGGIAVPLDTRYKVGELASLFASCQPKVLVAESPSL
;
A
#
# COMPACT_ATOMS: atom_id res chain seq x y z
N MET A 1 3.32 19.15 -1.76
CA MET A 1 2.19 18.33 -1.24
C MET A 1 2.58 16.87 -1.29
N ASN A 2 2.26 16.11 -0.27
CA ASN A 2 2.56 14.69 -0.26
C ASN A 2 1.31 13.86 -0.60
N LEU A 3 1.51 12.58 -0.90
CA LEU A 3 0.43 11.69 -1.33
C LEU A 3 -0.65 11.53 -0.26
N LYS A 4 -0.26 11.49 1.02
CA LYS A 4 -1.20 11.38 2.12
C LYS A 4 -2.18 12.54 2.13
N LEU A 5 -1.65 13.77 2.10
CA LEU A 5 -2.48 14.97 2.12
C LEU A 5 -3.34 15.08 0.87
N MET A 6 -2.80 14.67 -0.27
CA MET A 6 -3.52 14.70 -1.53
C MET A 6 -4.74 13.80 -1.48
N LEU A 7 -4.60 12.58 -0.98
CA LEU A 7 -5.73 11.66 -0.85
C LEU A 7 -6.75 12.16 0.17
N GLU A 8 -6.29 12.64 1.31
CA GLU A 8 -7.19 13.15 2.36
C GLU A 8 -8.01 14.34 1.84
N GLU A 9 -7.38 15.23 1.09
CA GLU A 9 -8.06 16.37 0.49
C GLU A 9 -9.08 15.92 -0.55
N ALA A 10 -8.72 14.96 -1.40
CA ALA A 10 -9.63 14.42 -2.41
C ALA A 10 -10.83 13.73 -1.75
N ALA A 11 -10.59 12.97 -0.68
CA ALA A 11 -11.67 12.30 0.06
C ALA A 11 -12.64 13.31 0.67
N ARG A 12 -12.12 14.42 1.18
CA ARG A 12 -12.94 15.48 1.75
C ARG A 12 -13.79 16.19 0.70
N ARG A 13 -13.21 16.46 -0.46
CA ARG A 13 -13.91 17.22 -1.53
C ARG A 13 -14.80 16.32 -2.38
N TYR A 14 -14.35 15.12 -2.70
CA TYR A 14 -14.97 14.26 -3.71
C TYR A 14 -15.29 12.88 -3.16
N GLY A 15 -15.57 12.78 -1.85
CA GLY A 15 -15.65 11.50 -1.16
C GLY A 15 -16.49 10.43 -1.85
N LYS A 16 -17.63 10.81 -2.44
CA LYS A 16 -18.52 9.85 -3.09
C LYS A 16 -18.14 9.53 -4.52
N LYS A 17 -17.20 10.29 -5.11
CA LYS A 17 -16.77 10.04 -6.49
C LYS A 17 -15.82 8.85 -6.54
N THR A 18 -15.86 8.15 -7.67
CA THR A 18 -14.98 7.01 -7.89
C THR A 18 -13.54 7.45 -8.05
N ALA A 19 -12.64 6.86 -7.26
CA ALA A 19 -11.20 7.09 -7.35
C ALA A 19 -10.51 6.02 -8.17
N ILE A 20 -10.98 4.75 -8.07
CA ILE A 20 -10.33 3.59 -8.69
C ILE A 20 -11.38 2.73 -9.35
N VAL A 21 -11.09 2.28 -10.57
CA VAL A 21 -11.87 1.26 -11.28
C VAL A 21 -10.91 0.16 -11.72
N LEU A 22 -11.09 -1.05 -11.19
CA LEU A 22 -10.30 -2.22 -11.58
C LEU A 22 -11.26 -3.38 -11.79
N GLY A 23 -11.48 -3.75 -13.05
CA GLY A 23 -12.48 -4.75 -13.40
C GLY A 23 -13.86 -4.31 -12.95
N ASP A 24 -14.53 -5.13 -12.18
CA ASP A 24 -15.86 -4.82 -11.65
C ASP A 24 -15.83 -4.04 -10.35
N ARG A 25 -14.64 -3.85 -9.79
CA ARG A 25 -14.51 -3.20 -8.50
C ARG A 25 -14.31 -1.71 -8.66
N ARG A 26 -15.06 -0.95 -7.87
CA ARG A 26 -14.96 0.50 -7.81
C ARG A 26 -14.77 0.93 -6.36
N LEU A 27 -13.89 1.87 -6.13
CA LEU A 27 -13.69 2.49 -4.81
C LEU A 27 -13.86 3.99 -4.95
N SER A 28 -14.65 4.56 -4.05
CA SER A 28 -14.73 6.01 -3.95
C SER A 28 -13.48 6.56 -3.23
N TYR A 29 -13.26 7.85 -3.31
CA TYR A 29 -12.18 8.48 -2.56
C TYR A 29 -12.33 8.27 -1.06
N ALA A 30 -13.56 8.36 -0.54
CA ALA A 30 -13.80 8.13 0.88
C ALA A 30 -13.48 6.69 1.29
N GLU A 31 -13.88 5.72 0.48
CA GLU A 31 -13.59 4.32 0.75
C GLU A 31 -12.10 4.03 0.73
N LEU A 32 -11.38 4.60 -0.25
CA LEU A 32 -9.93 4.45 -0.34
C LEU A 32 -9.25 5.08 0.88
N ASP A 33 -9.66 6.27 1.26
CA ASP A 33 -9.10 6.97 2.40
C ASP A 33 -9.31 6.16 3.69
N GLU A 34 -10.52 5.69 3.92
CA GLU A 34 -10.85 4.91 5.11
C GLU A 34 -10.09 3.59 5.16
N ALA A 35 -10.07 2.85 4.05
CA ALA A 35 -9.38 1.57 3.99
C ALA A 35 -7.87 1.74 4.19
N SER A 36 -7.27 2.76 3.58
CA SER A 36 -5.84 3.01 3.76
C SER A 36 -5.49 3.49 5.16
N ASN A 37 -6.40 4.17 5.86
CA ASN A 37 -6.19 4.52 7.26
C ASN A 37 -6.10 3.27 8.15
N LYS A 38 -6.91 2.26 7.87
CA LYS A 38 -6.86 1.00 8.62
C LYS A 38 -5.53 0.28 8.42
N ILE A 39 -5.04 0.28 7.19
CA ILE A 39 -3.73 -0.30 6.87
C ILE A 39 -2.62 0.48 7.59
N ALA A 40 -2.67 1.81 7.54
CA ALA A 40 -1.67 2.64 8.21
C ALA A 40 -1.63 2.35 9.71
N ASN A 41 -2.79 2.25 10.36
CA ASN A 41 -2.85 1.95 11.78
C ASN A 41 -2.28 0.57 12.10
N ALA A 42 -2.55 -0.43 11.25
CA ALA A 42 -2.01 -1.76 11.43
C ALA A 42 -0.48 -1.76 11.30
N LEU A 43 0.07 -1.04 10.33
CA LEU A 43 1.52 -0.94 10.13
C LEU A 43 2.19 -0.24 11.31
N ILE A 44 1.58 0.82 11.81
CA ILE A 44 2.11 1.53 12.98
C ILE A 44 2.13 0.59 14.19
N LYS A 45 1.09 -0.22 14.39
CA LYS A 45 1.07 -1.22 15.46
C LYS A 45 2.13 -2.29 15.28
N LEU A 46 2.52 -2.60 14.05
CA LEU A 46 3.60 -3.54 13.76
C LEU A 46 4.98 -2.90 13.98
N GLY A 47 5.02 -1.61 14.29
CA GLY A 47 6.26 -0.93 14.62
C GLY A 47 6.93 -0.21 13.46
N ILE A 48 6.21 0.06 12.37
CA ILE A 48 6.76 0.84 11.27
C ILE A 48 7.02 2.27 11.73
N SER A 49 8.24 2.74 11.55
CA SER A 49 8.65 4.11 11.80
C SER A 49 8.88 4.83 10.49
N LYS A 50 8.94 6.16 10.56
CA LYS A 50 9.15 7.02 9.39
C LYS A 50 10.39 6.60 8.62
N GLY A 51 10.23 6.43 7.31
CA GLY A 51 11.32 6.09 6.40
C GLY A 51 11.65 4.62 6.32
N GLU A 52 11.00 3.78 7.11
CA GLU A 52 11.21 2.33 7.02
C GLU A 52 10.48 1.76 5.80
N ARG A 53 11.05 0.71 5.23
CA ARG A 53 10.55 0.13 3.99
C ARG A 53 9.56 -0.99 4.25
N VAL A 54 8.50 -0.97 3.46
CA VAL A 54 7.48 -2.03 3.44
C VAL A 54 7.42 -2.58 2.03
N ALA A 55 7.81 -3.83 1.87
CA ALA A 55 7.77 -4.48 0.56
C ALA A 55 6.35 -4.95 0.27
N MET A 56 5.93 -4.81 -0.99
CA MET A 56 4.61 -5.21 -1.45
C MET A 56 4.75 -6.23 -2.58
N LEU A 57 4.35 -7.45 -2.33
CA LEU A 57 4.34 -8.52 -3.33
C LEU A 57 2.89 -8.84 -3.66
N LEU A 58 2.27 -7.97 -4.44
CA LEU A 58 0.85 -8.01 -4.76
C LEU A 58 0.63 -7.72 -6.25
N PRO A 59 -0.34 -8.38 -6.88
CA PRO A 59 -0.73 -8.00 -8.24
C PRO A 59 -1.43 -6.66 -8.23
N ASN A 60 -1.53 -6.04 -9.41
CA ASN A 60 -2.31 -4.82 -9.57
C ASN A 60 -3.76 -5.09 -9.17
N SER A 61 -4.27 -4.30 -8.23
CA SER A 61 -5.59 -4.51 -7.66
C SER A 61 -5.98 -3.29 -6.83
N SER A 62 -7.23 -3.24 -6.39
CA SER A 62 -7.65 -2.21 -5.44
C SER A 62 -6.92 -2.37 -4.11
N GLU A 63 -6.63 -3.62 -3.72
CA GLU A 63 -5.84 -3.89 -2.51
C GLU A 63 -4.44 -3.31 -2.60
N PHE A 64 -3.79 -3.41 -3.77
CA PHE A 64 -2.48 -2.82 -3.99
C PHE A 64 -2.51 -1.32 -3.69
N VAL A 65 -3.50 -0.61 -4.23
CA VAL A 65 -3.60 0.84 -4.06
C VAL A 65 -3.90 1.19 -2.61
N ILE A 66 -4.80 0.46 -1.96
CA ILE A 66 -5.15 0.67 -0.55
C ILE A 66 -3.90 0.53 0.32
N ILE A 67 -3.12 -0.53 0.10
CA ILE A 67 -1.93 -0.81 0.89
C ILE A 67 -0.84 0.20 0.61
N TYR A 68 -0.66 0.58 -0.65
CA TYR A 68 0.30 1.62 -1.03
C TYR A 68 0.05 2.92 -0.25
N PHE A 69 -1.19 3.41 -0.27
CA PHE A 69 -1.54 4.62 0.47
C PHE A 69 -1.43 4.42 1.98
N GLY A 70 -1.77 3.23 2.47
CA GLY A 70 -1.61 2.92 3.90
C GLY A 70 -0.16 3.02 4.35
N ILE A 71 0.77 2.51 3.54
CA ILE A 71 2.20 2.61 3.83
C ILE A 71 2.64 4.07 3.87
N VAL A 72 2.25 4.86 2.88
CA VAL A 72 2.59 6.28 2.81
C VAL A 72 2.02 7.03 4.01
N LYS A 73 0.78 6.75 4.40
CA LYS A 73 0.15 7.38 5.56
C LYS A 73 0.85 7.02 6.87
N ALA A 74 1.40 5.81 6.97
CA ALA A 74 2.16 5.39 8.15
C ALA A 74 3.55 6.00 8.22
N GLY A 75 3.95 6.73 7.18
CA GLY A 75 5.29 7.32 7.10
C GLY A 75 6.33 6.37 6.51
N GLY A 76 5.93 5.21 6.05
CA GLY A 76 6.84 4.24 5.45
C GLY A 76 7.14 4.52 3.98
N ILE A 77 8.05 3.75 3.44
CA ILE A 77 8.41 3.78 2.02
C ILE A 77 7.90 2.49 1.39
N ALA A 78 6.99 2.62 0.43
CA ALA A 78 6.47 1.47 -0.28
C ALA A 78 7.48 0.99 -1.31
N VAL A 79 7.74 -0.32 -1.32
CA VAL A 79 8.64 -0.97 -2.28
C VAL A 79 7.85 -2.05 -3.01
N PRO A 80 7.18 -1.68 -4.12
CA PRO A 80 6.45 -2.68 -4.90
C PRO A 80 7.41 -3.65 -5.57
N LEU A 81 7.09 -4.93 -5.51
CA LEU A 81 7.86 -5.99 -6.12
C LEU A 81 7.01 -6.70 -7.18
N ASP A 82 7.67 -7.13 -8.24
CA ASP A 82 6.98 -7.86 -9.30
C ASP A 82 6.64 -9.26 -8.83
N THR A 83 5.36 -9.65 -8.95
CA THR A 83 4.91 -10.97 -8.54
C THR A 83 5.49 -12.10 -9.39
N ARG A 84 6.12 -11.76 -10.52
CA ARG A 84 6.78 -12.72 -11.41
C ARG A 84 8.22 -13.02 -11.01
N TYR A 85 8.76 -12.30 -10.04
CA TYR A 85 10.13 -12.54 -9.58
C TYR A 85 10.27 -13.93 -9.01
N LYS A 86 11.40 -14.58 -9.31
CA LYS A 86 11.75 -15.85 -8.74
C LYS A 86 12.36 -15.67 -7.35
N VAL A 87 12.42 -16.75 -6.58
CA VAL A 87 12.91 -16.73 -5.21
C VAL A 87 14.30 -16.08 -5.10
N GLY A 88 15.20 -16.40 -6.03
CA GLY A 88 16.53 -15.82 -6.01
C GLY A 88 16.53 -14.31 -6.23
N GLU A 89 15.67 -13.84 -7.13
CA GLU A 89 15.52 -12.39 -7.38
C GLU A 89 14.95 -11.68 -6.16
N LEU A 90 13.94 -12.27 -5.52
CA LEU A 90 13.34 -11.70 -4.31
C LEU A 90 14.34 -11.65 -3.16
N ALA A 91 15.15 -12.71 -3.00
CA ALA A 91 16.18 -12.72 -1.96
C ALA A 91 17.19 -11.59 -2.15
N SER A 92 17.63 -11.35 -3.40
CA SER A 92 18.56 -10.28 -3.70
C SER A 92 17.95 -8.91 -3.41
N LEU A 93 16.68 -8.71 -3.77
CA LEU A 93 15.99 -7.45 -3.51
C LEU A 93 15.79 -7.21 -2.03
N PHE A 94 15.46 -8.25 -1.26
CA PHE A 94 15.29 -8.13 0.18
C PHE A 94 16.61 -7.78 0.86
N ALA A 95 17.70 -8.37 0.42
CA ALA A 95 19.03 -8.04 0.94
C ALA A 95 19.39 -6.58 0.66
N SER A 96 18.98 -6.08 -0.52
CA SER A 96 19.27 -4.71 -0.94
C SER A 96 18.38 -3.68 -0.24
N CYS A 97 17.07 -3.88 -0.20
CA CYS A 97 16.15 -2.86 0.35
C CYS A 97 15.84 -3.04 1.83
N GLN A 98 16.11 -4.21 2.39
CA GLN A 98 15.93 -4.51 3.82
C GLN A 98 14.57 -4.04 4.34
N PRO A 99 13.46 -4.58 3.81
CA PRO A 99 12.15 -4.16 4.26
C PRO A 99 11.88 -4.66 5.67
N LYS A 100 11.21 -3.83 6.46
CA LYS A 100 10.81 -4.21 7.81
C LYS A 100 9.60 -5.14 7.79
N VAL A 101 8.71 -4.93 6.83
CA VAL A 101 7.48 -5.72 6.68
C VAL A 101 7.30 -6.09 5.21
N LEU A 102 6.84 -7.29 4.97
CA LEU A 102 6.41 -7.74 3.64
C LEU A 102 4.90 -7.93 3.67
N VAL A 103 4.21 -7.30 2.73
CA VAL A 103 2.79 -7.52 2.51
C VAL A 103 2.63 -8.35 1.25
N ALA A 104 1.98 -9.50 1.37
CA ALA A 104 1.74 -10.38 0.25
C ALA A 104 0.32 -10.94 0.37
N GLU A 105 -0.26 -11.36 -0.75
CA GLU A 105 -1.58 -11.95 -0.68
C GLU A 105 -1.51 -13.43 -0.29
N SER A 106 -2.47 -13.86 0.50
CA SER A 106 -2.69 -15.27 0.78
C SER A 106 -3.46 -15.87 -0.41
N PRO A 107 -3.15 -17.07 -0.88
CA PRO A 107 -2.24 -18.08 -0.36
C PRO A 107 -0.83 -18.08 -0.97
N SER A 108 -0.40 -16.96 -1.53
CA SER A 108 0.92 -16.84 -2.17
C SER A 108 2.08 -17.04 -1.17
N LEU A 109 1.77 -17.09 0.09
CA LEU A 109 2.72 -17.31 1.17
C LEU A 109 3.06 -18.83 1.32
#